data_418dee8f7cbad2a4ec0a82d4d9d538cd
#
_entry.id   418dee8f7cbad2a4ec0a82d4d9d538cd
#
_cell.length_a   1.000
_cell.length_b   1.000
_cell.length_c   1.000
_cell.angle_alpha   90.00
_cell.angle_beta   90.00
_cell.angle_gamma   90.00
#
_symmetry.space_group_name_H-M   'P 1'
#
loop_
_entity.id
_entity.type
_entity.pdbx_description
1 polymer ?
#
loop_
_entity_poly.entity_id
_entity_poly.type
_entity_poly.pdbx_seq_one_letter_code
_entity_poly.pdbx_strand_id
1 'polypeptide(L)'
;ALSSAASDVYKRQLLYYMKKTLLLCYIAILYGFSGCSPKQPEKDYTWLKQGIETAALQLKFTVAEIGDSIRLPRSIWTGYDTDFLCRQLDKKQLTGKDSARLKPIHDNLGSRRYCFSIYDWTSGFFPGNLWLAYQLTGDESLRESAVKFTNYLYPLREYKGTHDIGFMMNCSYGNANRLSPADSVRSALIQTADNLCGRFNPEIGCIRSWNFGKWNFPVIIDNMMNLDLLFYATRLTGDDKYKELALTHARTTMKNHFRDDYSSYHVVSYNNDGTVEKKCTHQGKSDASSWARGQAWGLYGYTSCYRESKDVQFLRQAENIASLIMRRVKTEDAVPLWDYDAPDTPQTPRDASAAAITASALIELSTLVEDGQAYMEYAGKLLKSLSSDGYLAKPGTNRGFVLMHSTGSLPNGSEIDTPLNYADYYYLEALLRYMQVKEIDYKHI
;
A
#
# COMPACT_ATOMS: atom_id res chain seq x y z
N ALA A 1 47.44 17.61 63.52
CA ALA A 1 46.39 16.87 62.73
C ALA A 1 45.13 17.69 62.40
N LEU A 2 44.84 18.76 63.11
CA LEU A 2 43.68 19.62 62.84
C LEU A 2 43.90 20.70 61.74
N SER A 3 45.16 21.02 61.45
CA SER A 3 45.54 22.03 60.45
C SER A 3 45.48 21.51 59.00
N SER A 4 45.70 20.22 58.78
CA SER A 4 45.71 19.63 57.45
C SER A 4 44.28 19.37 56.91
N ALA A 5 43.37 19.01 57.82
CA ALA A 5 41.97 18.74 57.46
C ALA A 5 41.18 20.03 57.05
N ALA A 6 41.50 21.16 57.73
CA ALA A 6 40.90 22.47 57.38
C ALA A 6 41.36 22.96 56.01
N SER A 7 42.61 22.71 55.63
CA SER A 7 43.19 23.06 54.33
C SER A 7 42.51 22.27 53.17
N ASP A 8 42.22 21.00 53.41
CA ASP A 8 41.60 20.14 52.39
C ASP A 8 40.11 20.46 52.15
N VAL A 9 39.39 20.82 53.20
CA VAL A 9 38.00 21.30 53.07
C VAL A 9 37.95 22.62 52.30
N TYR A 10 38.86 23.53 52.58
CA TYR A 10 38.92 24.84 51.88
C TYR A 10 39.27 24.66 50.39
N LYS A 11 40.21 23.76 50.07
CA LYS A 11 40.57 23.43 48.69
C LYS A 11 39.41 22.79 47.92
N ARG A 12 38.65 21.90 48.57
CA ARG A 12 37.46 21.29 47.95
C ARG A 12 36.35 22.33 47.73
N GLN A 13 36.11 23.24 48.64
CA GLN A 13 35.14 24.31 48.48
C GLN A 13 35.58 25.27 47.38
N LEU A 14 36.84 25.66 47.29
CA LEU A 14 37.37 26.51 46.22
C LEU A 14 37.22 25.87 44.85
N LEU A 15 37.51 24.55 44.75
CA LEU A 15 37.35 23.77 43.51
C LEU A 15 35.89 23.67 43.10
N TYR A 16 34.97 23.55 44.05
CA TYR A 16 33.52 23.52 43.80
C TYR A 16 33.03 24.87 43.27
N TYR A 17 33.44 25.99 43.86
CA TYR A 17 33.09 27.32 43.39
C TYR A 17 33.70 27.64 42.02
N MET A 18 34.96 27.24 41.76
CA MET A 18 35.59 27.40 40.47
C MET A 18 34.87 26.59 39.38
N LYS A 19 34.47 25.35 39.65
CA LYS A 19 33.68 24.53 38.71
C LYS A 19 32.30 25.13 38.45
N LYS A 20 31.64 25.68 39.48
CA LYS A 20 30.32 26.33 39.35
C LYS A 20 30.40 27.63 38.53
N THR A 21 31.46 28.43 38.71
CA THR A 21 31.72 29.67 37.97
C THR A 21 32.07 29.34 36.50
N LEU A 22 32.89 28.30 36.23
CA LEU A 22 33.20 27.82 34.88
C LEU A 22 31.93 27.30 34.17
N LEU A 23 31.05 26.60 34.89
CA LEU A 23 29.77 26.11 34.34
C LEU A 23 28.84 27.27 34.01
N LEU A 24 28.76 28.30 34.84
CA LEU A 24 27.96 29.51 34.58
C LEU A 24 28.54 30.35 33.44
N CYS A 25 29.87 30.45 33.30
CA CYS A 25 30.50 31.07 32.13
C CYS A 25 30.26 30.26 30.85
N TYR A 26 30.27 28.93 30.90
CA TYR A 26 29.96 28.08 29.76
C TYR A 26 28.46 28.22 29.33
N ILE A 27 27.53 28.31 30.29
CA ILE A 27 26.14 28.55 30.07
C ILE A 27 25.91 29.98 29.51
N ALA A 28 26.63 30.99 30.01
CA ALA A 28 26.55 32.36 29.49
C ALA A 28 27.08 32.49 28.04
N ILE A 29 28.14 31.74 27.70
CA ILE A 29 28.65 31.63 26.31
C ILE A 29 27.67 30.94 25.41
N LEU A 30 26.92 29.92 25.88
CA LEU A 30 25.88 29.23 25.13
C LEU A 30 24.65 30.11 24.92
N TYR A 31 24.31 31.03 25.82
CA TYR A 31 23.20 31.96 25.66
C TYR A 31 23.59 33.30 25.00
N GLY A 32 24.89 33.61 24.89
CA GLY A 32 25.39 34.84 24.30
C GLY A 32 25.54 34.84 22.78
N PHE A 33 25.41 33.69 22.11
CA PHE A 33 25.30 33.56 20.67
C PHE A 33 23.82 33.40 20.28
N SER A 34 23.01 34.41 20.52
CA SER A 34 21.80 34.67 19.72
C SER A 34 22.22 35.19 18.33
N GLY A 35 23.14 34.49 17.69
CA GLY A 35 23.39 34.60 16.28
C GLY A 35 22.22 33.95 15.57
N CYS A 36 21.60 34.60 14.61
CA CYS A 36 20.60 34.07 13.68
C CYS A 36 20.91 32.60 13.37
N SER A 37 20.17 31.70 13.98
CA SER A 37 20.09 30.34 13.45
C SER A 37 19.67 30.52 11.98
N PRO A 38 20.40 29.97 11.00
CA PRO A 38 19.91 30.00 9.63
C PRO A 38 18.49 29.42 9.69
N LYS A 39 17.48 30.21 9.26
CA LYS A 39 16.14 29.67 9.08
C LYS A 39 16.32 28.38 8.28
N GLN A 40 15.95 27.26 8.87
CA GLN A 40 15.86 26.04 8.06
C GLN A 40 15.00 26.39 6.86
N PRO A 41 15.44 26.04 5.63
CA PRO A 41 14.63 26.30 4.46
C PRO A 41 13.23 25.80 4.74
N GLU A 42 12.26 26.68 4.56
CA GLU A 42 10.84 26.35 4.73
C GLU A 42 10.56 25.10 3.88
N LYS A 43 10.12 24.02 4.52
CA LYS A 43 9.93 22.75 3.82
C LYS A 43 8.83 22.96 2.80
N ASP A 44 9.16 22.83 1.52
CA ASP A 44 8.21 22.93 0.42
C ASP A 44 7.28 21.70 0.41
N TYR A 45 6.02 21.91 0.77
CA TYR A 45 4.95 20.92 0.73
C TYR A 45 3.93 21.19 -0.38
N THR A 46 4.24 22.05 -1.35
CA THR A 46 3.36 22.39 -2.49
C THR A 46 2.92 21.15 -3.25
N TRP A 47 3.84 20.19 -3.46
CA TRP A 47 3.55 18.92 -4.11
C TRP A 47 2.52 18.08 -3.33
N LEU A 48 2.56 18.12 -1.99
CA LEU A 48 1.65 17.38 -1.10
C LEU A 48 0.25 17.97 -1.19
N LYS A 49 0.15 19.30 -1.08
CA LYS A 49 -1.11 20.04 -1.25
C LYS A 49 -1.72 19.75 -2.62
N GLN A 50 -0.94 19.90 -3.68
CA GLN A 50 -1.37 19.63 -5.05
C GLN A 50 -1.90 18.20 -5.22
N GLY A 51 -1.21 17.21 -4.63
CA GLY A 51 -1.64 15.81 -4.67
C GLY A 51 -3.01 15.59 -4.00
N ILE A 52 -3.20 16.17 -2.81
CA ILE A 52 -4.46 16.06 -2.06
C ILE A 52 -5.61 16.76 -2.78
N GLU A 53 -5.40 18.01 -3.21
CA GLU A 53 -6.42 18.79 -3.90
C GLU A 53 -6.84 18.13 -5.23
N THR A 54 -5.87 17.68 -6.01
CA THR A 54 -6.13 16.95 -7.25
C THR A 54 -6.93 15.68 -7.00
N ALA A 55 -6.55 14.89 -6.01
CA ALA A 55 -7.25 13.65 -5.67
C ALA A 55 -8.71 13.92 -5.28
N ALA A 56 -8.95 14.92 -4.42
CA ALA A 56 -10.31 15.31 -4.03
C ALA A 56 -11.16 15.74 -5.24
N LEU A 57 -10.60 16.58 -6.13
CA LEU A 57 -11.29 17.04 -7.34
C LEU A 57 -11.60 15.88 -8.29
N GLN A 58 -10.64 14.96 -8.53
CA GLN A 58 -10.83 13.78 -9.39
C GLN A 58 -11.93 12.85 -8.86
N LEU A 59 -11.95 12.61 -7.56
CA LEU A 59 -12.98 11.76 -6.94
C LEU A 59 -14.36 12.41 -7.01
N LYS A 60 -14.47 13.71 -6.76
CA LYS A 60 -15.74 14.47 -6.91
C LYS A 60 -16.21 14.47 -8.36
N PHE A 61 -15.31 14.67 -9.31
CA PHE A 61 -15.61 14.56 -10.74
C PHE A 61 -16.15 13.15 -11.08
N THR A 62 -15.50 12.10 -10.57
CA THR A 62 -15.93 10.70 -10.77
C THR A 62 -17.32 10.44 -10.20
N VAL A 63 -17.59 10.91 -8.98
CA VAL A 63 -18.92 10.78 -8.35
C VAL A 63 -19.99 11.49 -9.16
N ALA A 64 -19.71 12.71 -9.64
CA ALA A 64 -20.64 13.48 -10.46
C ALA A 64 -20.95 12.80 -11.81
N GLU A 65 -19.93 12.22 -12.48
CA GLU A 65 -20.14 11.47 -13.74
C GLU A 65 -20.93 10.17 -13.54
N ILE A 66 -20.76 9.48 -12.42
CA ILE A 66 -21.52 8.27 -12.08
C ILE A 66 -22.99 8.61 -11.84
N GLY A 67 -23.26 9.78 -11.22
CA GLY A 67 -24.61 10.24 -10.91
C GLY A 67 -25.33 9.33 -9.92
N ASP A 68 -26.61 9.05 -10.18
CA ASP A 68 -27.44 8.23 -9.28
C ASP A 68 -27.14 6.75 -9.37
N SER A 69 -26.55 6.28 -10.46
CA SER A 69 -26.13 4.89 -10.59
C SER A 69 -25.03 4.55 -9.61
N ILE A 70 -24.95 3.27 -9.18
CA ILE A 70 -23.82 2.81 -8.34
C ILE A 70 -22.96 1.90 -9.21
N ARG A 71 -21.84 2.45 -9.67
CA ARG A 71 -20.83 1.75 -10.46
C ARG A 71 -19.47 2.01 -9.84
N LEU A 72 -18.66 0.98 -9.69
CA LEU A 72 -17.37 1.06 -9.03
C LEU A 72 -16.25 1.23 -10.07
N PRO A 73 -15.61 2.40 -10.19
CA PRO A 73 -14.49 2.62 -11.10
C PRO A 73 -13.34 1.66 -10.80
N ARG A 74 -12.73 1.13 -11.86
CA ARG A 74 -11.60 0.20 -11.78
C ARG A 74 -10.34 0.74 -12.48
N SER A 75 -10.48 1.09 -13.77
CA SER A 75 -9.39 1.58 -14.62
C SER A 75 -9.95 2.27 -15.87
N ILE A 76 -9.14 2.42 -16.90
CA ILE A 76 -9.52 2.88 -18.24
C ILE A 76 -9.21 1.77 -19.25
N TRP A 77 -10.07 1.59 -20.26
CA TRP A 77 -9.79 0.72 -21.39
C TRP A 77 -8.72 1.35 -22.28
N THR A 78 -7.58 0.67 -22.49
CA THR A 78 -6.45 1.18 -23.28
C THR A 78 -6.25 0.38 -24.56
N GLY A 79 -5.52 0.97 -25.53
CA GLY A 79 -5.13 0.30 -26.78
C GLY A 79 -4.20 -0.90 -26.53
N TYR A 80 -3.46 -0.94 -25.43
CA TYR A 80 -2.65 -2.09 -25.05
C TYR A 80 -3.48 -3.35 -24.80
N ASP A 81 -4.67 -3.21 -24.19
CA ASP A 81 -5.59 -4.32 -23.98
C ASP A 81 -6.02 -4.94 -25.32
N THR A 82 -6.24 -4.10 -26.33
CA THR A 82 -6.62 -4.51 -27.68
C THR A 82 -5.45 -5.15 -28.43
N ASP A 83 -4.28 -4.50 -28.45
CA ASP A 83 -3.09 -4.98 -29.17
C ASP A 83 -2.55 -6.29 -28.62
N PHE A 84 -2.58 -6.47 -27.31
CA PHE A 84 -2.18 -7.73 -26.68
C PHE A 84 -3.15 -8.85 -27.05
N LEU A 85 -4.45 -8.58 -26.97
CA LEU A 85 -5.48 -9.57 -27.31
C LEU A 85 -5.39 -9.93 -28.80
N CYS A 86 -5.21 -8.94 -29.70
CA CYS A 86 -4.96 -9.17 -31.12
C CYS A 86 -3.73 -10.04 -31.36
N ARG A 87 -2.59 -9.76 -30.72
CA ARG A 87 -1.37 -10.56 -30.85
C ARG A 87 -1.51 -11.99 -30.32
N GLN A 88 -2.32 -12.20 -29.27
CA GLN A 88 -2.64 -13.55 -28.80
C GLN A 88 -3.57 -14.30 -29.78
N LEU A 89 -4.42 -13.57 -30.46
CA LEU A 89 -5.39 -14.09 -31.41
C LEU A 89 -4.79 -14.33 -32.79
N ASP A 90 -3.84 -13.51 -33.25
CA ASP A 90 -3.08 -13.67 -34.50
C ASP A 90 -2.25 -14.97 -34.51
N LYS A 91 -1.96 -15.55 -33.36
CA LYS A 91 -1.32 -16.87 -33.23
C LYS A 91 -2.29 -18.03 -33.34
N LYS A 92 -3.60 -17.76 -33.37
CA LYS A 92 -4.68 -18.74 -33.56
C LYS A 92 -5.69 -18.13 -34.52
N GLN A 93 -6.20 -18.89 -35.47
CA GLN A 93 -7.31 -18.39 -36.29
C GLN A 93 -8.44 -17.87 -35.41
N LEU A 94 -8.79 -16.60 -35.60
CA LEU A 94 -9.84 -15.89 -34.84
C LEU A 94 -11.15 -16.66 -34.96
N THR A 95 -11.70 -17.10 -33.84
CA THR A 95 -13.04 -17.66 -33.76
C THR A 95 -14.06 -16.55 -33.50
N GLY A 96 -15.33 -16.79 -33.80
CA GLY A 96 -16.41 -15.84 -33.50
C GLY A 96 -16.51 -15.47 -32.00
N LYS A 97 -16.01 -16.33 -31.10
CA LYS A 97 -15.92 -16.06 -29.67
C LYS A 97 -14.83 -15.01 -29.35
N ASP A 98 -13.74 -15.02 -30.11
CA ASP A 98 -12.63 -14.09 -29.90
C ASP A 98 -13.02 -12.67 -30.37
N SER A 99 -13.73 -12.56 -31.51
CA SER A 99 -14.31 -11.28 -31.96
C SER A 99 -15.31 -10.71 -30.95
N ALA A 100 -16.10 -11.55 -30.29
CA ALA A 100 -17.03 -11.14 -29.24
C ALA A 100 -16.32 -10.60 -27.98
N ARG A 101 -15.08 -11.03 -27.71
CA ARG A 101 -14.26 -10.51 -26.60
C ARG A 101 -13.56 -9.19 -26.95
N LEU A 102 -13.13 -9.02 -28.20
CA LEU A 102 -12.46 -7.81 -28.69
C LEU A 102 -13.42 -6.62 -28.82
N LYS A 103 -14.63 -6.87 -29.30
CA LYS A 103 -15.61 -5.82 -29.57
C LYS A 103 -15.87 -4.90 -28.36
N PRO A 104 -16.17 -5.41 -27.15
CA PRO A 104 -16.41 -4.54 -26.01
C PRO A 104 -15.18 -3.69 -25.61
N ILE A 105 -13.97 -4.19 -25.82
CA ILE A 105 -12.73 -3.45 -25.55
C ILE A 105 -12.58 -2.32 -26.56
N HIS A 106 -12.75 -2.63 -27.83
CA HIS A 106 -12.61 -1.66 -28.93
C HIS A 106 -13.67 -0.55 -28.86
N ASP A 107 -14.92 -0.93 -28.57
CA ASP A 107 -16.05 0.02 -28.47
C ASP A 107 -15.92 0.95 -27.25
N ASN A 108 -15.07 0.62 -26.26
CA ASN A 108 -14.91 1.35 -25.01
C ASN A 108 -13.50 1.97 -24.83
N LEU A 109 -12.63 1.96 -25.85
CA LEU A 109 -11.30 2.56 -25.75
C LEU A 109 -11.36 4.00 -25.22
N GLY A 110 -10.53 4.32 -24.23
CA GLY A 110 -10.49 5.62 -23.57
C GLY A 110 -11.66 5.90 -22.61
N SER A 111 -12.61 4.98 -22.48
CA SER A 111 -13.68 5.11 -21.49
C SER A 111 -13.29 4.50 -20.14
N ARG A 112 -14.01 4.92 -19.09
CA ARG A 112 -13.85 4.34 -17.75
C ARG A 112 -14.28 2.88 -17.74
N ARG A 113 -13.38 2.01 -17.28
CA ARG A 113 -13.68 0.62 -16.98
C ARG A 113 -14.20 0.53 -15.53
N TYR A 114 -15.28 -0.19 -15.34
CA TYR A 114 -15.87 -0.44 -14.04
C TYR A 114 -15.60 -1.88 -13.58
N CYS A 115 -15.66 -2.12 -12.29
CA CYS A 115 -15.74 -3.47 -11.75
C CYS A 115 -16.89 -4.21 -12.39
N PHE A 116 -16.71 -5.47 -12.74
CA PHE A 116 -17.77 -6.28 -13.36
C PHE A 116 -18.95 -6.53 -12.41
N SER A 117 -18.69 -6.51 -11.10
CA SER A 117 -19.67 -6.60 -10.01
C SER A 117 -19.03 -6.18 -8.69
N ILE A 118 -19.79 -6.25 -7.59
CA ILE A 118 -19.23 -6.06 -6.24
C ILE A 118 -18.19 -7.12 -5.89
N TYR A 119 -18.19 -8.29 -6.54
CA TYR A 119 -17.24 -9.39 -6.33
C TYR A 119 -15.90 -9.22 -7.06
N ASP A 120 -15.71 -8.13 -7.79
CA ASP A 120 -14.40 -7.74 -8.31
C ASP A 120 -13.47 -7.40 -7.16
N TRP A 121 -12.25 -7.96 -7.16
CA TRP A 121 -11.31 -7.79 -6.05
C TRP A 121 -10.95 -6.32 -5.77
N THR A 122 -11.15 -5.47 -6.76
CA THR A 122 -10.87 -4.03 -6.62
C THR A 122 -12.07 -3.20 -6.15
N SER A 123 -13.21 -3.82 -5.88
CA SER A 123 -14.47 -3.12 -5.58
C SER A 123 -14.42 -2.22 -4.34
N GLY A 124 -13.59 -2.57 -3.35
CA GLY A 124 -13.45 -1.83 -2.09
C GLY A 124 -12.58 -0.57 -2.18
N PHE A 125 -11.76 -0.42 -3.23
CA PHE A 125 -10.82 0.69 -3.30
C PHE A 125 -11.48 2.04 -3.59
N PHE A 126 -12.47 2.09 -4.48
CA PHE A 126 -13.14 3.36 -4.77
C PHE A 126 -13.84 3.98 -3.55
N PRO A 127 -14.68 3.26 -2.78
CA PRO A 127 -15.16 3.80 -1.50
C PRO A 127 -14.04 4.10 -0.52
N GLY A 128 -12.95 3.31 -0.51
CA GLY A 128 -11.75 3.58 0.28
C GLY A 128 -11.09 4.90 -0.09
N ASN A 129 -10.96 5.21 -1.38
CA ASN A 129 -10.43 6.49 -1.87
C ASN A 129 -11.25 7.67 -1.37
N LEU A 130 -12.58 7.55 -1.40
CA LEU A 130 -13.49 8.58 -0.89
C LEU A 130 -13.31 8.82 0.62
N TRP A 131 -13.18 7.75 1.41
CA TRP A 131 -12.90 7.83 2.84
C TRP A 131 -11.56 8.51 3.16
N LEU A 132 -10.49 8.14 2.44
CA LEU A 132 -9.17 8.72 2.62
C LEU A 132 -9.14 10.21 2.21
N ALA A 133 -9.78 10.55 1.09
CA ALA A 133 -9.90 11.94 0.65
C ALA A 133 -10.72 12.78 1.63
N TYR A 134 -11.81 12.24 2.18
CA TYR A 134 -12.54 12.89 3.29
C TYR A 134 -11.63 13.13 4.49
N GLN A 135 -10.87 12.15 4.92
CA GLN A 135 -9.97 12.29 6.06
C GLN A 135 -8.87 13.34 5.82
N LEU A 136 -8.37 13.45 4.59
CA LEU A 136 -7.35 14.43 4.22
C LEU A 136 -7.90 15.87 4.15
N THR A 137 -9.13 16.04 3.67
CA THR A 137 -9.69 17.37 3.34
C THR A 137 -10.77 17.87 4.29
N GLY A 138 -11.46 16.97 4.98
CA GLY A 138 -12.66 17.28 5.76
C GLY A 138 -13.90 17.58 4.91
N ASP A 139 -13.90 17.25 3.60
CA ASP A 139 -15.02 17.52 2.68
C ASP A 139 -16.17 16.54 2.90
N GLU A 140 -17.27 17.00 3.49
CA GLU A 140 -18.44 16.18 3.81
C GLU A 140 -19.09 15.53 2.57
N SER A 141 -19.00 16.13 1.39
CA SER A 141 -19.54 15.53 0.16
C SER A 141 -18.81 14.24 -0.23
N LEU A 142 -17.52 14.15 0.09
CA LEU A 142 -16.74 12.92 -0.06
C LEU A 142 -17.16 11.86 0.96
N ARG A 143 -17.46 12.27 2.22
CA ARG A 143 -17.96 11.34 3.25
C ARG A 143 -19.32 10.75 2.88
N GLU A 144 -20.25 11.57 2.44
CA GLU A 144 -21.57 11.12 2.00
C GLU A 144 -21.47 10.11 0.84
N SER A 145 -20.60 10.42 -0.13
CA SER A 145 -20.29 9.51 -1.23
C SER A 145 -19.65 8.21 -0.74
N ALA A 146 -18.66 8.30 0.18
CA ALA A 146 -18.01 7.14 0.76
C ALA A 146 -19.00 6.21 1.46
N VAL A 147 -19.94 6.75 2.22
CA VAL A 147 -21.02 5.99 2.86
C VAL A 147 -21.89 5.29 1.82
N LYS A 148 -22.34 6.03 0.77
CA LYS A 148 -23.17 5.47 -0.33
C LYS A 148 -22.51 4.27 -0.98
N PHE A 149 -21.24 4.42 -1.40
CA PHE A 149 -20.53 3.36 -2.13
C PHE A 149 -20.08 2.21 -1.19
N THR A 150 -19.79 2.48 0.09
CA THR A 150 -19.50 1.44 1.08
C THR A 150 -20.73 0.58 1.33
N ASN A 151 -21.90 1.19 1.53
CA ASN A 151 -23.16 0.47 1.76
C ASN A 151 -23.53 -0.45 0.60
N TYR A 152 -23.17 -0.08 -0.64
CA TYR A 152 -23.39 -0.93 -1.82
C TYR A 152 -22.64 -2.26 -1.74
N LEU A 153 -21.53 -2.31 -1.02
CA LEU A 153 -20.73 -3.52 -0.82
C LEU A 153 -21.22 -4.42 0.32
N TYR A 154 -22.32 -4.05 1.00
CA TYR A 154 -22.81 -4.80 2.15
C TYR A 154 -23.03 -6.30 1.90
N PRO A 155 -23.51 -6.76 0.70
CA PRO A 155 -23.64 -8.19 0.43
C PRO A 155 -22.31 -8.98 0.45
N LEU A 156 -21.15 -8.32 0.32
CA LEU A 156 -19.84 -8.98 0.39
C LEU A 156 -19.57 -9.67 1.73
N ARG A 157 -20.26 -9.27 2.80
CA ARG A 157 -20.14 -9.95 4.11
C ARG A 157 -20.44 -11.45 4.07
N GLU A 158 -21.20 -11.90 3.05
CA GLU A 158 -21.54 -13.31 2.83
C GLU A 158 -20.55 -14.01 1.86
N TYR A 159 -19.63 -13.27 1.23
CA TYR A 159 -18.80 -13.81 0.17
C TYR A 159 -17.61 -14.61 0.70
N LYS A 160 -17.37 -15.80 0.12
CA LYS A 160 -16.33 -16.75 0.54
C LYS A 160 -15.41 -17.17 -0.63
N GLY A 161 -15.57 -16.57 -1.81
CA GLY A 161 -14.98 -17.07 -3.05
C GLY A 161 -13.51 -16.73 -3.27
N THR A 162 -12.96 -15.74 -2.56
CA THR A 162 -11.59 -15.25 -2.73
C THR A 162 -10.97 -14.81 -1.41
N HIS A 163 -9.63 -14.76 -1.34
CA HIS A 163 -8.93 -14.11 -0.24
C HIS A 163 -9.03 -12.59 -0.31
N ASP A 164 -9.26 -12.02 -1.49
CA ASP A 164 -9.32 -10.56 -1.71
C ASP A 164 -10.47 -9.88 -0.97
N ILE A 165 -11.29 -10.65 -0.29
CA ILE A 165 -12.30 -10.11 0.61
C ILE A 165 -11.68 -9.17 1.67
N GLY A 166 -10.39 -9.38 2.00
CA GLY A 166 -9.61 -8.47 2.83
C GLY A 166 -9.47 -7.10 2.16
N PHE A 167 -9.02 -7.03 0.91
CA PHE A 167 -8.96 -5.78 0.15
C PHE A 167 -10.32 -5.11 0.04
N MET A 168 -11.34 -5.88 -0.37
CA MET A 168 -12.69 -5.35 -0.60
C MET A 168 -13.26 -4.70 0.66
N MET A 169 -13.15 -5.36 1.81
CA MET A 169 -13.80 -4.95 3.03
C MET A 169 -12.92 -4.07 3.93
N ASN A 170 -11.63 -4.35 4.06
CA ASN A 170 -10.78 -3.52 4.91
C ASN A 170 -10.58 -2.12 4.32
N CYS A 171 -10.41 -2.00 3.00
CA CYS A 171 -10.27 -0.68 2.37
C CYS A 171 -11.56 0.15 2.40
N SER A 172 -12.74 -0.48 2.35
CA SER A 172 -14.04 0.20 2.42
C SER A 172 -14.59 0.26 3.85
N TYR A 173 -15.02 -0.87 4.39
CA TYR A 173 -15.63 -0.97 5.72
C TYR A 173 -14.64 -0.69 6.86
N GLY A 174 -13.37 -1.03 6.69
CA GLY A 174 -12.33 -0.69 7.67
C GLY A 174 -12.19 0.82 7.86
N ASN A 175 -12.13 1.58 6.76
CA ASN A 175 -12.14 3.04 6.82
C ASN A 175 -13.48 3.60 7.34
N ALA A 176 -14.61 3.02 6.92
CA ALA A 176 -15.92 3.39 7.42
C ALA A 176 -16.02 3.22 8.95
N ASN A 177 -15.56 2.07 9.48
CA ASN A 177 -15.57 1.84 10.93
C ASN A 177 -14.70 2.82 11.71
N ARG A 178 -13.60 3.27 11.13
CA ARG A 178 -12.67 4.23 11.74
C ARG A 178 -13.21 5.66 11.74
N LEU A 179 -13.90 6.07 10.66
CA LEU A 179 -14.31 7.46 10.42
C LEU A 179 -15.80 7.72 10.67
N SER A 180 -16.63 6.69 10.59
CA SER A 180 -18.09 6.76 10.79
C SER A 180 -18.60 5.41 11.35
N PRO A 181 -18.21 5.05 12.57
CA PRO A 181 -18.50 3.73 13.16
C PRO A 181 -19.99 3.47 13.29
N ALA A 182 -20.39 2.21 13.00
CA ALA A 182 -21.75 1.71 13.21
C ALA A 182 -21.71 0.19 13.49
N ASP A 183 -22.68 -0.33 14.23
CA ASP A 183 -22.72 -1.75 14.58
C ASP A 183 -22.83 -2.66 13.35
N SER A 184 -23.56 -2.24 12.32
CA SER A 184 -23.67 -2.97 11.06
C SER A 184 -22.34 -3.03 10.30
N VAL A 185 -21.53 -1.96 10.36
CA VAL A 185 -20.19 -1.90 9.76
C VAL A 185 -19.25 -2.86 10.51
N ARG A 186 -19.27 -2.81 11.84
CA ARG A 186 -18.48 -3.69 12.69
C ARG A 186 -18.83 -5.16 12.49
N SER A 187 -20.14 -5.49 12.48
CA SER A 187 -20.61 -6.87 12.25
C SER A 187 -20.19 -7.39 10.86
N ALA A 188 -20.29 -6.56 9.83
CA ALA A 188 -19.87 -6.95 8.47
C ALA A 188 -18.36 -7.27 8.40
N LEU A 189 -17.50 -6.49 9.07
CA LEU A 189 -16.06 -6.75 9.13
C LEU A 189 -15.74 -8.07 9.84
N ILE A 190 -16.40 -8.35 10.98
CA ILE A 190 -16.18 -9.59 11.74
C ILE A 190 -16.64 -10.80 10.92
N GLN A 191 -17.83 -10.74 10.32
CA GLN A 191 -18.35 -11.82 9.48
C GLN A 191 -17.44 -12.09 8.28
N THR A 192 -16.89 -11.04 7.68
CA THR A 192 -15.96 -11.18 6.55
C THR A 192 -14.64 -11.80 6.99
N ALA A 193 -14.14 -11.44 8.17
CA ALA A 193 -12.94 -12.07 8.73
C ALA A 193 -13.16 -13.57 8.99
N ASP A 194 -14.33 -13.98 9.49
CA ASP A 194 -14.69 -15.40 9.63
C ASP A 194 -14.72 -16.11 8.26
N ASN A 195 -15.25 -15.45 7.22
CA ASN A 195 -15.23 -16.00 5.87
C ASN A 195 -13.81 -16.20 5.34
N LEU A 196 -12.90 -15.25 5.61
CA LEU A 196 -11.48 -15.35 5.24
C LEU A 196 -10.80 -16.49 6.01
N CYS A 197 -11.08 -16.64 7.33
CA CYS A 197 -10.61 -17.76 8.13
C CYS A 197 -11.05 -19.12 7.55
N GLY A 198 -12.27 -19.20 7.02
CA GLY A 198 -12.77 -20.42 6.36
C GLY A 198 -12.00 -20.86 5.11
N ARG A 199 -11.08 -20.04 4.59
CA ARG A 199 -10.17 -20.38 3.48
C ARG A 199 -8.80 -20.89 3.94
N PHE A 200 -8.57 -20.91 5.24
CA PHE A 200 -7.32 -21.38 5.82
C PHE A 200 -7.29 -22.93 5.88
N ASN A 201 -6.17 -23.49 5.48
CA ASN A 201 -5.89 -24.92 5.64
C ASN A 201 -4.78 -25.10 6.69
N PRO A 202 -5.06 -25.76 7.82
CA PRO A 202 -4.09 -25.93 8.90
C PRO A 202 -2.90 -26.80 8.54
N GLU A 203 -3.06 -27.82 7.68
CA GLU A 203 -1.95 -28.68 7.21
C GLU A 203 -0.94 -27.92 6.36
N ILE A 204 -1.42 -26.94 5.58
CA ILE A 204 -0.59 -26.07 4.75
C ILE A 204 -0.09 -24.85 5.54
N GLY A 205 -0.88 -24.40 6.52
CA GLY A 205 -0.62 -23.19 7.28
C GLY A 205 -0.87 -21.91 6.48
N CYS A 206 -1.77 -21.94 5.48
CA CYS A 206 -2.07 -20.80 4.61
C CYS A 206 -3.55 -20.65 4.28
N ILE A 207 -3.94 -19.41 3.95
CA ILE A 207 -5.22 -19.05 3.36
C ILE A 207 -5.12 -19.26 1.85
N ARG A 208 -6.05 -20.01 1.26
CA ARG A 208 -6.16 -20.21 -0.18
C ARG A 208 -6.54 -18.91 -0.88
N SER A 209 -5.81 -18.54 -1.94
CA SER A 209 -6.04 -17.28 -2.64
C SER A 209 -7.27 -17.32 -3.56
N TRP A 210 -7.33 -18.25 -4.51
CA TRP A 210 -8.45 -18.40 -5.45
C TRP A 210 -8.79 -19.87 -5.72
N ASN A 211 -9.89 -20.10 -6.46
CA ASN A 211 -10.40 -21.42 -6.75
C ASN A 211 -10.34 -21.77 -8.25
N PHE A 212 -9.63 -20.99 -9.05
CA PHE A 212 -9.47 -21.21 -10.49
C PHE A 212 -8.03 -21.61 -10.85
N GLY A 213 -7.81 -22.02 -12.13
CA GLY A 213 -6.50 -22.34 -12.64
C GLY A 213 -6.12 -23.81 -12.44
N LYS A 214 -4.83 -24.11 -12.60
CA LYS A 214 -4.27 -25.47 -12.60
C LYS A 214 -3.56 -25.83 -11.28
N TRP A 215 -3.67 -24.99 -10.27
CA TRP A 215 -3.01 -25.16 -8.98
C TRP A 215 -3.86 -25.94 -8.00
N ASN A 216 -3.26 -26.82 -7.23
CA ASN A 216 -3.98 -27.59 -6.21
C ASN A 216 -4.44 -26.68 -5.05
N PHE A 217 -3.51 -25.94 -4.45
CA PHE A 217 -3.81 -24.97 -3.40
C PHE A 217 -2.96 -23.71 -3.61
N PRO A 218 -3.42 -22.74 -4.42
CA PRO A 218 -2.65 -21.56 -4.73
C PRO A 218 -2.67 -20.54 -3.59
N VAL A 219 -1.49 -20.04 -3.27
CA VAL A 219 -1.27 -18.90 -2.37
C VAL A 219 -0.44 -17.89 -3.14
N ILE A 220 -0.91 -16.63 -3.22
CA ILE A 220 -0.16 -15.55 -3.84
C ILE A 220 0.33 -14.57 -2.78
N ILE A 221 1.41 -13.86 -3.11
CA ILE A 221 2.03 -12.90 -2.18
C ILE A 221 1.05 -11.80 -1.76
N ASP A 222 0.09 -11.44 -2.61
CA ASP A 222 -0.98 -10.47 -2.35
C ASP A 222 -1.80 -10.80 -1.11
N ASN A 223 -1.86 -12.09 -0.73
CA ASN A 223 -2.60 -12.52 0.45
C ASN A 223 -2.08 -11.87 1.74
N MET A 224 -0.81 -11.46 1.76
CA MET A 224 -0.24 -10.72 2.89
C MET A 224 -1.00 -9.42 3.22
N MET A 225 -1.62 -8.79 2.20
CA MET A 225 -2.44 -7.59 2.39
C MET A 225 -3.80 -7.87 3.01
N ASN A 226 -4.34 -9.08 2.76
CA ASN A 226 -5.65 -9.47 3.28
C ASN A 226 -5.61 -9.84 4.77
N LEU A 227 -4.42 -10.05 5.33
CA LEU A 227 -4.22 -10.31 6.75
C LEU A 227 -4.62 -9.14 7.66
N ASP A 228 -4.56 -7.90 7.14
CA ASP A 228 -4.99 -6.70 7.89
C ASP A 228 -6.45 -6.78 8.33
N LEU A 229 -7.34 -7.42 7.55
CA LEU A 229 -8.71 -7.69 7.98
C LEU A 229 -8.76 -8.58 9.23
N LEU A 230 -7.90 -9.58 9.31
CA LEU A 230 -7.82 -10.48 10.46
C LEU A 230 -7.28 -9.78 11.70
N PHE A 231 -6.22 -8.99 11.55
CA PHE A 231 -5.73 -8.14 12.65
C PHE A 231 -6.78 -7.14 13.11
N TYR A 232 -7.54 -6.57 12.17
CA TYR A 232 -8.64 -5.68 12.50
C TYR A 232 -9.74 -6.40 13.29
N ALA A 233 -10.11 -7.62 12.89
CA ALA A 233 -11.09 -8.44 13.60
C ALA A 233 -10.62 -8.79 15.01
N THR A 234 -9.34 -9.11 15.22
CA THR A 234 -8.77 -9.29 16.57
C THR A 234 -9.00 -8.05 17.44
N ARG A 235 -8.71 -6.84 16.92
CA ARG A 235 -8.94 -5.60 17.68
C ARG A 235 -10.41 -5.32 17.97
N LEU A 236 -11.32 -5.70 17.06
CA LEU A 236 -12.76 -5.51 17.25
C LEU A 236 -13.38 -6.46 18.26
N THR A 237 -12.88 -7.70 18.34
CA THR A 237 -13.49 -8.78 19.11
C THR A 237 -12.72 -9.15 20.37
N GLY A 238 -11.42 -8.88 20.42
CA GLY A 238 -10.50 -9.41 21.41
C GLY A 238 -10.17 -10.90 21.25
N ASP A 239 -10.61 -11.54 20.16
CA ASP A 239 -10.33 -12.95 19.87
C ASP A 239 -9.03 -13.08 19.07
N ASP A 240 -8.02 -13.68 19.68
CA ASP A 240 -6.70 -13.87 19.09
C ASP A 240 -6.69 -14.90 17.93
N LYS A 241 -7.76 -15.67 17.73
CA LYS A 241 -7.82 -16.67 16.64
C LYS A 241 -7.49 -16.06 15.27
N TYR A 242 -7.96 -14.86 14.98
CA TYR A 242 -7.74 -14.18 13.72
C TYR A 242 -6.27 -13.81 13.55
N LYS A 243 -5.66 -13.23 14.58
CA LYS A 243 -4.23 -12.87 14.58
C LYS A 243 -3.34 -14.10 14.46
N GLU A 244 -3.60 -15.16 15.21
CA GLU A 244 -2.81 -16.39 15.16
C GLU A 244 -2.85 -17.05 13.78
N LEU A 245 -4.02 -17.06 13.12
CA LEU A 245 -4.18 -17.55 11.77
C LEU A 245 -3.39 -16.68 10.77
N ALA A 246 -3.49 -15.36 10.90
CA ALA A 246 -2.75 -14.43 10.04
C ALA A 246 -1.23 -14.60 10.19
N LEU A 247 -0.72 -14.71 11.41
CA LEU A 247 0.72 -14.89 11.67
C LEU A 247 1.22 -16.27 11.21
N THR A 248 0.39 -17.31 11.30
CA THR A 248 0.73 -18.64 10.77
C THR A 248 0.87 -18.58 9.24
N HIS A 249 -0.09 -17.93 8.56
CA HIS A 249 0.00 -17.69 7.12
C HIS A 249 1.28 -16.92 6.76
N ALA A 250 1.58 -15.85 7.49
CA ALA A 250 2.76 -15.02 7.22
C ALA A 250 4.08 -15.80 7.39
N ARG A 251 4.20 -16.67 8.42
CA ARG A 251 5.39 -17.52 8.62
C ARG A 251 5.56 -18.53 7.48
N THR A 252 4.48 -19.17 7.04
CA THR A 252 4.52 -20.10 5.91
C THR A 252 4.88 -19.39 4.60
N THR A 253 4.32 -18.20 4.38
CA THR A 253 4.65 -17.34 3.24
C THR A 253 6.12 -16.89 3.27
N MET A 254 6.65 -16.49 4.43
CA MET A 254 8.05 -16.11 4.59
C MET A 254 8.99 -17.26 4.20
N LYS A 255 8.67 -18.49 4.60
CA LYS A 255 9.47 -19.68 4.29
C LYS A 255 9.46 -20.03 2.80
N ASN A 256 8.35 -19.87 2.11
CA ASN A 256 8.14 -20.48 0.79
C ASN A 256 8.09 -19.50 -0.37
N HIS A 257 7.68 -18.22 -0.16
CA HIS A 257 7.50 -17.24 -1.23
C HIS A 257 8.75 -16.42 -1.56
N PHE A 258 9.81 -16.51 -0.77
CA PHE A 258 11.00 -15.70 -0.98
C PHE A 258 12.19 -16.54 -1.38
N ARG A 259 13.03 -15.96 -2.25
CA ARG A 259 14.36 -16.45 -2.60
C ARG A 259 15.39 -15.93 -1.60
N ASP A 260 16.61 -16.42 -1.68
CA ASP A 260 17.70 -16.05 -0.77
C ASP A 260 18.04 -14.54 -0.83
N ASP A 261 17.74 -13.88 -1.96
CA ASP A 261 17.91 -12.43 -2.14
C ASP A 261 16.69 -11.60 -1.68
N TYR A 262 15.67 -12.25 -1.09
CA TYR A 262 14.39 -11.68 -0.67
C TYR A 262 13.46 -11.24 -1.81
N SER A 263 13.74 -11.62 -3.05
CA SER A 263 12.78 -11.48 -4.14
C SER A 263 11.66 -12.51 -4.00
N SER A 264 10.41 -12.10 -4.26
CA SER A 264 9.26 -12.97 -4.08
C SER A 264 8.88 -13.74 -5.34
N TYR A 265 8.42 -14.98 -5.17
CA TYR A 265 7.55 -15.63 -6.13
C TYR A 265 6.15 -15.01 -6.01
N HIS A 266 5.45 -14.89 -7.16
CA HIS A 266 4.06 -14.43 -7.11
C HIS A 266 3.16 -15.52 -6.53
N VAL A 267 3.26 -16.75 -7.03
CA VAL A 267 2.41 -17.89 -6.68
C VAL A 267 3.25 -19.03 -6.10
N VAL A 268 2.84 -19.52 -4.94
CA VAL A 268 3.25 -20.83 -4.43
C VAL A 268 2.02 -21.71 -4.32
N SER A 269 2.02 -22.85 -5.01
CA SER A 269 0.97 -23.86 -4.89
C SER A 269 1.43 -24.98 -3.98
N TYR A 270 0.52 -25.50 -3.18
CA TYR A 270 0.79 -26.57 -2.21
C TYR A 270 -0.02 -27.82 -2.54
N ASN A 271 0.53 -28.98 -2.20
CA ASN A 271 -0.18 -30.24 -2.13
C ASN A 271 -1.01 -30.29 -0.82
N ASN A 272 -1.94 -31.24 -0.74
CA ASN A 272 -2.80 -31.40 0.43
C ASN A 272 -2.04 -31.76 1.72
N ASP A 273 -0.84 -32.33 1.60
CA ASP A 273 0.06 -32.66 2.71
C ASP A 273 0.95 -31.49 3.17
N GLY A 274 0.73 -30.29 2.65
CA GLY A 274 1.49 -29.09 2.97
C GLY A 274 2.83 -28.93 2.24
N THR A 275 3.23 -29.90 1.42
CA THR A 275 4.44 -29.78 0.59
C THR A 275 4.22 -28.80 -0.55
N VAL A 276 5.30 -28.10 -0.97
CA VAL A 276 5.23 -27.17 -2.11
C VAL A 276 5.10 -27.98 -3.40
N GLU A 277 4.02 -27.75 -4.14
CA GLU A 277 3.80 -28.33 -5.47
C GLU A 277 4.63 -27.56 -6.51
N LYS A 278 4.51 -26.24 -6.51
CA LYS A 278 5.13 -25.38 -7.53
C LYS A 278 5.29 -23.93 -7.02
N LYS A 279 6.39 -23.29 -7.46
CA LYS A 279 6.64 -21.84 -7.33
C LYS A 279 6.63 -21.25 -8.74
N CYS A 280 5.79 -20.24 -8.97
CA CYS A 280 5.62 -19.66 -10.30
C CYS A 280 5.07 -18.23 -10.26
N THR A 281 4.77 -17.69 -11.44
CA THR A 281 4.09 -16.41 -11.56
C THR A 281 2.77 -16.53 -12.32
N HIS A 282 1.89 -15.55 -12.09
CA HIS A 282 0.65 -15.32 -12.85
C HIS A 282 0.62 -13.92 -13.46
N GLN A 283 1.23 -12.92 -12.76
CA GLN A 283 1.26 -11.53 -13.19
C GLN A 283 2.67 -10.98 -13.45
N GLY A 284 3.73 -11.65 -12.99
CA GLY A 284 5.12 -11.30 -13.26
C GLY A 284 5.59 -11.76 -14.64
N LYS A 285 6.77 -11.32 -15.03
CA LYS A 285 7.38 -11.57 -16.34
C LYS A 285 7.68 -13.07 -16.58
N SER A 286 8.18 -13.74 -15.56
CA SER A 286 8.51 -15.17 -15.59
C SER A 286 8.51 -15.77 -14.17
N ASP A 287 8.53 -17.11 -14.07
CA ASP A 287 8.62 -17.79 -12.78
C ASP A 287 9.89 -17.43 -11.99
N ALA A 288 10.95 -16.99 -12.66
CA ALA A 288 12.21 -16.58 -12.06
C ALA A 288 12.28 -15.07 -11.75
N SER A 289 11.38 -14.25 -12.30
CA SER A 289 11.38 -12.80 -12.11
C SER A 289 10.78 -12.37 -10.79
N SER A 290 10.95 -11.08 -10.47
CA SER A 290 10.35 -10.44 -9.31
C SER A 290 9.36 -9.35 -9.75
N TRP A 291 8.09 -9.66 -9.69
CA TRP A 291 7.00 -8.76 -10.00
C TRP A 291 6.94 -7.58 -9.00
N ALA A 292 7.01 -6.35 -9.50
CA ALA A 292 7.22 -5.17 -8.66
C ALA A 292 6.10 -4.97 -7.62
N ARG A 293 4.83 -5.11 -8.04
CA ARG A 293 3.71 -4.97 -7.10
C ARG A 293 3.64 -6.13 -6.09
N GLY A 294 4.00 -7.35 -6.49
CA GLY A 294 4.09 -8.46 -5.54
C GLY A 294 5.14 -8.22 -4.46
N GLN A 295 6.26 -7.60 -4.83
CA GLN A 295 7.29 -7.22 -3.87
C GLN A 295 6.79 -6.13 -2.91
N ALA A 296 6.03 -5.16 -3.42
CA ALA A 296 5.41 -4.11 -2.60
C ALA A 296 4.36 -4.68 -1.64
N TRP A 297 3.56 -5.67 -2.08
CA TRP A 297 2.61 -6.39 -1.21
C TRP A 297 3.33 -7.11 -0.06
N GLY A 298 4.44 -7.78 -0.37
CA GLY A 298 5.27 -8.42 0.65
C GLY A 298 5.79 -7.42 1.69
N LEU A 299 6.33 -6.30 1.25
CA LEU A 299 6.83 -5.24 2.14
C LEU A 299 5.73 -4.74 3.08
N TYR A 300 4.58 -4.36 2.52
CA TYR A 300 3.46 -3.84 3.31
C TYR A 300 2.94 -4.88 4.30
N GLY A 301 2.71 -6.12 3.83
CA GLY A 301 2.18 -7.18 4.67
C GLY A 301 3.07 -7.57 5.84
N TYR A 302 4.40 -7.66 5.64
CA TYR A 302 5.33 -7.96 6.75
C TYR A 302 5.50 -6.78 7.71
N THR A 303 5.42 -5.55 7.24
CA THR A 303 5.36 -4.35 8.09
C THR A 303 4.13 -4.41 9.01
N SER A 304 2.96 -4.75 8.44
CA SER A 304 1.72 -4.95 9.21
C SER A 304 1.83 -6.10 10.21
N CYS A 305 2.42 -7.24 9.82
CA CYS A 305 2.63 -8.38 10.74
C CYS A 305 3.52 -8.00 11.93
N TYR A 306 4.58 -7.22 11.70
CA TYR A 306 5.41 -6.71 12.79
C TYR A 306 4.65 -5.71 13.68
N ARG A 307 3.90 -4.79 13.11
CA ARG A 307 3.06 -3.85 13.85
C ARG A 307 2.17 -4.57 14.86
N GLU A 308 1.52 -5.66 14.45
CA GLU A 308 0.53 -6.38 15.24
C GLU A 308 1.12 -7.43 16.20
N SER A 309 2.27 -8.02 15.87
CA SER A 309 2.86 -9.11 16.67
C SER A 309 4.07 -8.72 17.50
N LYS A 310 4.82 -7.70 17.07
CA LYS A 310 6.16 -7.35 17.56
C LYS A 310 7.19 -8.48 17.39
N ASP A 311 6.91 -9.48 16.54
CA ASP A 311 7.85 -10.55 16.21
C ASP A 311 8.92 -10.00 15.25
N VAL A 312 10.15 -9.91 15.75
CA VAL A 312 11.29 -9.33 15.03
C VAL A 312 11.64 -10.06 13.72
N GLN A 313 11.15 -11.28 13.52
CA GLN A 313 11.34 -11.99 12.25
C GLN A 313 10.59 -11.29 11.12
N PHE A 314 9.39 -10.77 11.38
CA PHE A 314 8.64 -10.01 10.40
C PHE A 314 9.25 -8.65 10.13
N LEU A 315 9.83 -7.99 11.13
CA LEU A 315 10.57 -6.75 10.93
C LEU A 315 11.76 -6.98 9.99
N ARG A 316 12.61 -7.97 10.30
CA ARG A 316 13.75 -8.32 9.45
C ARG A 316 13.34 -8.65 8.01
N GLN A 317 12.23 -9.37 7.85
CA GLN A 317 11.70 -9.67 6.53
C GLN A 317 11.28 -8.40 5.79
N ALA A 318 10.57 -7.48 6.44
CA ALA A 318 10.19 -6.19 5.87
C ALA A 318 11.40 -5.34 5.48
N GLU A 319 12.41 -5.23 6.34
CA GLU A 319 13.65 -4.48 6.09
C GLU A 319 14.44 -5.06 4.90
N ASN A 320 14.53 -6.37 4.79
CA ASN A 320 15.21 -7.03 3.68
C ASN A 320 14.47 -6.81 2.35
N ILE A 321 13.14 -6.87 2.36
CA ILE A 321 12.32 -6.56 1.18
C ILE A 321 12.48 -5.08 0.81
N ALA A 322 12.43 -4.15 1.78
CA ALA A 322 12.65 -2.73 1.56
C ALA A 322 14.02 -2.47 0.92
N SER A 323 15.07 -3.07 1.47
CA SER A 323 16.43 -2.99 0.94
C SER A 323 16.54 -3.51 -0.50
N LEU A 324 15.86 -4.64 -0.82
CA LEU A 324 15.81 -5.17 -2.17
C LEU A 324 15.13 -4.18 -3.12
N ILE A 325 13.97 -3.65 -2.76
CA ILE A 325 13.22 -2.68 -3.59
C ILE A 325 14.11 -1.46 -3.86
N MET A 326 14.64 -0.82 -2.82
CA MET A 326 15.46 0.39 -2.94
C MET A 326 16.72 0.16 -3.79
N ARG A 327 17.29 -1.04 -3.75
CA ARG A 327 18.46 -1.43 -4.55
C ARG A 327 18.11 -1.77 -6.00
N ARG A 328 16.94 -2.40 -6.24
CA ARG A 328 16.53 -2.89 -7.57
C ARG A 328 15.92 -1.81 -8.46
N VAL A 329 15.25 -0.83 -7.89
CA VAL A 329 14.69 0.29 -8.65
C VAL A 329 15.81 1.21 -9.13
N LYS A 330 16.03 1.28 -10.45
CA LYS A 330 17.08 2.06 -11.09
C LYS A 330 16.57 3.33 -11.76
N THR A 331 15.26 3.51 -11.82
CA THR A 331 14.63 4.66 -12.44
C THR A 331 14.92 5.94 -11.65
N GLU A 332 15.15 7.04 -12.36
CA GLU A 332 15.50 8.32 -11.72
C GLU A 332 14.39 8.82 -10.79
N ASP A 333 13.15 8.63 -11.19
CA ASP A 333 11.93 8.97 -10.44
C ASP A 333 11.58 7.99 -9.31
N ALA A 334 12.34 6.91 -9.15
CA ALA A 334 12.11 5.81 -8.21
C ALA A 334 10.81 5.02 -8.43
N VAL A 335 9.99 5.34 -9.44
CA VAL A 335 8.81 4.54 -9.79
C VAL A 335 9.27 3.29 -10.54
N PRO A 336 8.97 2.07 -10.07
CA PRO A 336 9.51 0.85 -10.67
C PRO A 336 8.90 0.56 -12.05
N LEU A 337 9.62 -0.22 -12.85
CA LEU A 337 9.02 -0.98 -13.94
C LEU A 337 8.04 -2.00 -13.36
N TRP A 338 7.09 -2.46 -14.17
CA TRP A 338 6.07 -3.43 -13.74
C TRP A 338 6.64 -4.75 -13.18
N ASP A 339 7.87 -5.11 -13.56
CA ASP A 339 8.64 -6.24 -13.05
C ASP A 339 10.11 -5.82 -13.00
N TYR A 340 10.83 -6.14 -11.91
CA TYR A 340 12.22 -5.73 -11.73
C TYR A 340 13.19 -6.38 -12.72
N ASP A 341 12.78 -7.46 -13.37
CA ASP A 341 13.54 -8.16 -14.40
C ASP A 341 13.04 -7.83 -15.82
N ALA A 342 12.15 -6.85 -15.95
CA ALA A 342 11.75 -6.31 -17.24
C ALA A 342 12.91 -5.54 -17.89
N PRO A 343 13.02 -5.56 -19.25
CA PRO A 343 14.04 -4.78 -19.93
C PRO A 343 13.82 -3.28 -19.68
N ASP A 344 14.90 -2.57 -19.35
CA ASP A 344 14.83 -1.12 -19.14
C ASP A 344 14.87 -0.41 -20.49
N THR A 345 13.69 -0.17 -21.06
CA THR A 345 13.49 0.54 -22.33
C THR A 345 12.38 1.60 -22.16
N PRO A 346 12.35 2.64 -23.01
CA PRO A 346 11.29 3.66 -22.95
C PRO A 346 9.87 3.10 -23.13
N GLN A 347 9.73 1.91 -23.73
CA GLN A 347 8.44 1.25 -23.97
C GLN A 347 8.02 0.31 -22.83
N THR A 348 8.90 0.06 -21.86
CA THR A 348 8.57 -0.82 -20.73
C THR A 348 7.67 -0.07 -19.75
N PRO A 349 6.46 -0.59 -19.48
CA PRO A 349 5.50 0.09 -18.61
C PRO A 349 6.02 0.26 -17.18
N ARG A 350 5.68 1.38 -16.57
CA ARG A 350 5.83 1.65 -15.14
C ARG A 350 4.70 1.01 -14.35
N ASP A 351 4.89 0.90 -13.05
CA ASP A 351 3.79 0.56 -12.14
C ASP A 351 3.71 1.57 -10.98
N ALA A 352 2.95 2.64 -11.18
CA ALA A 352 2.68 3.64 -10.16
C ALA A 352 1.98 3.02 -8.93
N SER A 353 1.22 1.93 -9.10
CA SER A 353 0.59 1.24 -7.98
C SER A 353 1.63 0.60 -7.06
N ALA A 354 2.65 -0.06 -7.61
CA ALA A 354 3.76 -0.62 -6.83
C ALA A 354 4.54 0.48 -6.08
N ALA A 355 4.73 1.65 -6.70
CA ALA A 355 5.35 2.82 -6.05
C ALA A 355 4.51 3.33 -4.88
N ALA A 356 3.20 3.51 -5.05
CA ALA A 356 2.29 4.00 -4.03
C ALA A 356 2.22 3.05 -2.81
N ILE A 357 2.10 1.74 -3.06
CA ILE A 357 2.10 0.70 -2.01
C ILE A 357 3.43 0.71 -1.25
N THR A 358 4.55 0.78 -1.99
CA THR A 358 5.90 0.85 -1.40
C THR A 358 6.06 2.10 -0.53
N ALA A 359 5.61 3.27 -1.00
CA ALA A 359 5.67 4.51 -0.23
C ALA A 359 4.88 4.40 1.08
N SER A 360 3.64 3.89 1.03
CA SER A 360 2.79 3.71 2.21
C SER A 360 3.44 2.75 3.23
N ALA A 361 3.99 1.63 2.75
CA ALA A 361 4.66 0.65 3.60
C ALA A 361 5.95 1.20 4.23
N LEU A 362 6.78 1.92 3.47
CA LEU A 362 8.04 2.49 3.97
C LEU A 362 7.80 3.58 5.00
N ILE A 363 6.76 4.41 4.86
CA ILE A 363 6.41 5.42 5.86
C ILE A 363 6.05 4.73 7.18
N GLU A 364 5.25 3.68 7.14
CA GLU A 364 4.94 2.92 8.35
C GLU A 364 6.18 2.23 8.92
N LEU A 365 6.98 1.55 8.10
CA LEU A 365 8.21 0.89 8.52
C LEU A 365 9.18 1.87 9.20
N SER A 366 9.27 3.12 8.69
CA SER A 366 10.14 4.14 9.26
C SER A 366 9.81 4.49 10.71
N THR A 367 8.57 4.28 11.15
CA THR A 367 8.13 4.51 12.53
C THR A 367 8.33 3.31 13.45
N LEU A 368 8.72 2.18 12.91
CA LEU A 368 8.82 0.89 13.61
C LEU A 368 10.28 0.47 13.86
N VAL A 369 11.24 1.20 13.32
CA VAL A 369 12.69 0.97 13.46
C VAL A 369 13.36 2.15 14.18
N GLU A 370 14.56 1.93 14.75
CA GLU A 370 15.29 3.00 15.45
C GLU A 370 15.78 4.09 14.49
N ASP A 371 16.27 3.72 13.30
CA ASP A 371 16.70 4.64 12.23
C ASP A 371 15.85 4.42 10.98
N GLY A 372 14.70 5.07 10.95
CA GLY A 372 13.77 5.03 9.83
C GLY A 372 13.98 6.12 8.77
N GLN A 373 15.02 6.97 8.91
CA GLN A 373 15.21 8.13 8.06
C GLN A 373 15.32 7.76 6.57
N ALA A 374 16.12 6.75 6.24
CA ALA A 374 16.32 6.31 4.86
C ALA A 374 15.00 5.84 4.20
N TYR A 375 14.15 5.13 4.94
CA TYR A 375 12.83 4.70 4.47
C TYR A 375 11.91 5.90 4.22
N MET A 376 11.91 6.86 5.16
CA MET A 376 11.09 8.07 5.05
C MET A 376 11.53 8.96 3.89
N GLU A 377 12.83 9.11 3.65
CA GLU A 377 13.39 9.87 2.53
C GLU A 377 13.03 9.22 1.20
N TYR A 378 13.17 7.89 1.08
CA TYR A 378 12.81 7.17 -0.13
C TYR A 378 11.30 7.25 -0.42
N ALA A 379 10.46 7.08 0.62
CA ALA A 379 9.01 7.26 0.50
C ALA A 379 8.65 8.69 0.08
N GLY A 380 9.31 9.70 0.64
CA GLY A 380 9.14 11.10 0.24
C GLY A 380 9.53 11.34 -1.23
N LYS A 381 10.60 10.70 -1.73
CA LYS A 381 10.98 10.74 -3.14
C LYS A 381 9.89 10.12 -4.02
N LEU A 382 9.39 8.93 -3.66
CA LEU A 382 8.28 8.28 -4.38
C LEU A 382 7.04 9.15 -4.44
N LEU A 383 6.62 9.73 -3.30
CA LEU A 383 5.43 10.60 -3.26
C LEU A 383 5.59 11.86 -4.10
N LYS A 384 6.77 12.49 -4.09
CA LYS A 384 7.05 13.64 -4.96
C LYS A 384 6.96 13.26 -6.43
N SER A 385 7.52 12.11 -6.83
CA SER A 385 7.42 11.60 -8.20
C SER A 385 5.96 11.35 -8.59
N LEU A 386 5.20 10.65 -7.74
CA LEU A 386 3.78 10.38 -7.97
C LEU A 386 2.91 11.64 -7.98
N SER A 387 3.35 12.72 -7.31
CA SER A 387 2.68 14.04 -7.31
C SER A 387 3.15 14.96 -8.43
N SER A 388 4.04 14.50 -9.32
CA SER A 388 4.51 15.27 -10.47
C SER A 388 3.57 15.13 -11.68
N ASP A 389 3.72 16.02 -12.66
CA ASP A 389 2.98 15.97 -13.93
C ASP A 389 3.18 14.66 -14.71
N GLY A 390 4.22 13.89 -14.39
CA GLY A 390 4.47 12.57 -14.99
C GLY A 390 3.51 11.49 -14.53
N TYR A 391 2.91 11.63 -13.34
CA TYR A 391 2.05 10.61 -12.75
C TYR A 391 0.73 11.13 -12.21
N LEU A 392 0.69 12.37 -11.73
CA LEU A 392 -0.53 12.99 -11.20
C LEU A 392 -1.38 13.53 -12.35
N ALA A 393 -2.59 13.06 -12.48
CA ALA A 393 -3.51 13.53 -13.50
C ALA A 393 -3.92 14.99 -13.28
N LYS A 394 -4.08 15.74 -14.36
CA LYS A 394 -4.67 17.08 -14.26
C LYS A 394 -6.15 16.97 -13.87
N PRO A 395 -6.67 17.89 -13.03
CA PRO A 395 -8.07 17.89 -12.63
C PRO A 395 -9.02 17.81 -13.83
N GLY A 396 -10.02 16.93 -13.76
CA GLY A 396 -11.01 16.70 -14.83
C GLY A 396 -10.51 15.85 -16.01
N THR A 397 -9.27 15.36 -15.95
CA THR A 397 -8.72 14.43 -16.97
C THR A 397 -8.65 13.00 -16.43
N ASN A 398 -8.01 12.08 -17.18
CA ASN A 398 -7.78 10.69 -16.77
C ASN A 398 -9.04 9.97 -16.28
N ARG A 399 -10.20 10.37 -16.78
CA ARG A 399 -11.51 9.83 -16.36
C ARG A 399 -11.74 9.87 -14.84
N GLY A 400 -11.14 10.85 -14.15
CA GLY A 400 -11.28 11.04 -12.71
C GLY A 400 -10.47 10.10 -11.84
N PHE A 401 -9.52 9.34 -12.39
CA PHE A 401 -8.49 8.66 -11.62
C PHE A 401 -7.36 9.62 -11.28
N VAL A 402 -6.74 9.41 -10.12
CA VAL A 402 -5.72 10.32 -9.56
C VAL A 402 -4.37 10.09 -10.22
N LEU A 403 -3.90 8.83 -10.23
CA LEU A 403 -2.61 8.47 -10.80
C LEU A 403 -2.74 7.90 -12.21
N MET A 404 -1.71 8.12 -13.01
CA MET A 404 -1.48 7.52 -14.33
C MET A 404 -0.43 6.41 -14.23
N HIS A 405 -0.21 5.68 -15.34
CA HIS A 405 0.95 4.81 -15.57
C HIS A 405 1.12 3.66 -14.56
N SER A 406 0.06 2.92 -14.30
CA SER A 406 0.12 1.66 -13.58
C SER A 406 -0.01 0.46 -14.53
N THR A 407 0.42 -0.72 -14.08
CA THR A 407 0.32 -1.97 -14.84
C THR A 407 -0.35 -3.06 -14.02
N GLY A 408 -1.58 -3.43 -14.38
CA GLY A 408 -2.34 -4.49 -13.69
C GLY A 408 -1.74 -5.87 -13.93
N SER A 409 -1.76 -6.35 -15.17
CA SER A 409 -1.18 -7.65 -15.52
C SER A 409 -0.74 -7.71 -16.99
N LEU A 410 0.53 -7.44 -17.24
CA LEU A 410 1.09 -7.45 -18.59
C LEU A 410 1.01 -8.84 -19.25
N PRO A 411 1.32 -9.98 -18.57
CA PRO A 411 1.22 -11.30 -19.19
C PRO A 411 -0.20 -11.68 -19.61
N ASN A 412 -1.20 -11.12 -18.94
CA ASN A 412 -2.61 -11.36 -19.26
C ASN A 412 -3.23 -10.27 -20.17
N GLY A 413 -2.42 -9.29 -20.62
CA GLY A 413 -2.86 -8.19 -21.48
C GLY A 413 -3.94 -7.34 -20.86
N SER A 414 -3.90 -7.13 -19.55
CA SER A 414 -4.94 -6.41 -18.83
C SER A 414 -4.36 -5.25 -18.05
N GLU A 415 -4.96 -4.08 -18.27
CA GLU A 415 -4.66 -2.88 -17.49
C GLU A 415 -3.18 -2.49 -17.58
N ILE A 416 -2.68 -2.30 -18.80
CA ILE A 416 -1.29 -1.93 -19.10
C ILE A 416 -1.21 -0.44 -19.35
N ASP A 417 -0.29 0.24 -18.65
CA ASP A 417 -0.08 1.68 -18.72
C ASP A 417 -1.39 2.47 -18.57
N THR A 418 -2.11 2.20 -17.49
CA THR A 418 -3.45 2.73 -17.23
C THR A 418 -3.60 3.14 -15.77
N PRO A 419 -4.53 4.05 -15.42
CA PRO A 419 -4.87 4.30 -14.04
C PRO A 419 -5.52 3.08 -13.38
N LEU A 420 -5.28 2.91 -12.09
CA LEU A 420 -5.85 1.84 -11.28
C LEU A 420 -6.40 2.40 -9.96
N ASN A 421 -7.61 2.03 -9.60
CA ASN A 421 -8.26 2.53 -8.38
C ASN A 421 -7.50 2.20 -7.08
N TYR A 422 -6.72 1.12 -7.06
CA TYR A 422 -5.86 0.77 -5.92
C TYR A 422 -4.53 1.53 -5.92
N ALA A 423 -4.04 2.01 -7.07
CA ALA A 423 -2.93 2.95 -7.10
C ALA A 423 -3.32 4.26 -6.40
N ASP A 424 -4.51 4.77 -6.70
CA ASP A 424 -5.07 5.96 -6.06
C ASP A 424 -5.24 5.74 -4.54
N TYR A 425 -5.72 4.55 -4.13
CA TYR A 425 -5.91 4.22 -2.72
C TYR A 425 -4.61 4.30 -1.93
N TYR A 426 -3.58 3.59 -2.36
CA TYR A 426 -2.31 3.56 -1.64
C TYR A 426 -1.54 4.88 -1.75
N TYR A 427 -1.76 5.65 -2.80
CA TYR A 427 -1.25 7.02 -2.87
C TYR A 427 -1.87 7.92 -1.81
N LEU A 428 -3.21 7.94 -1.70
CA LEU A 428 -3.92 8.70 -0.67
C LEU A 428 -3.54 8.25 0.74
N GLU A 429 -3.44 6.95 0.97
CA GLU A 429 -2.99 6.40 2.25
C GLU A 429 -1.56 6.84 2.58
N ALA A 430 -0.66 6.82 1.60
CA ALA A 430 0.72 7.25 1.79
C ALA A 430 0.83 8.76 2.06
N LEU A 431 0.04 9.61 1.39
CA LEU A 431 -0.04 11.04 1.69
C LEU A 431 -0.52 11.28 3.13
N LEU A 432 -1.57 10.56 3.55
CA LEU A 432 -2.10 10.66 4.91
C LEU A 432 -1.06 10.24 5.95
N ARG A 433 -0.41 9.08 5.77
CA ARG A 433 0.66 8.59 6.64
C ARG A 433 1.85 9.56 6.69
N TYR A 434 2.24 10.11 5.54
CA TYR A 434 3.32 11.08 5.45
C TYR A 434 3.02 12.34 6.28
N MET A 435 1.81 12.88 6.15
CA MET A 435 1.36 14.01 6.95
C MET A 435 1.38 13.71 8.45
N GLN A 436 0.88 12.54 8.84
CA GLN A 436 0.86 12.12 10.25
C GLN A 436 2.27 12.02 10.84
N VAL A 437 3.20 11.35 10.16
CA VAL A 437 4.58 11.18 10.64
C VAL A 437 5.37 12.49 10.64
N LYS A 438 5.09 13.41 9.69
CA LYS A 438 5.73 14.73 9.60
C LYS A 438 5.00 15.81 10.39
N GLU A 439 3.89 15.48 11.06
CA GLU A 439 3.05 16.39 11.83
C GLU A 439 2.60 17.61 10.99
N ILE A 440 2.19 17.33 9.73
CA ILE A 440 1.73 18.35 8.78
C ILE A 440 0.22 18.47 8.90
N ASP A 441 -0.27 19.68 9.16
CA ASP A 441 -1.69 20.01 9.07
C ASP A 441 -2.01 20.54 7.65
N TYR A 442 -2.96 19.87 6.97
CA TYR A 442 -3.41 20.27 5.63
C TYR A 442 -3.86 21.74 5.54
N LYS A 443 -4.41 22.30 6.62
CA LYS A 443 -4.87 23.68 6.66
C LYS A 443 -3.73 24.69 6.62
N HIS A 444 -2.50 24.26 6.88
CA HIS A 444 -1.33 25.11 7.00
C HIS A 444 -0.31 24.93 5.86
N ILE A 445 -0.64 24.16 4.82
CA ILE A 445 0.20 23.94 3.63
C ILE A 445 -0.40 24.53 2.36
#